data_7c08f6de8fb3f1c4dd1541cb94d49a71
#
_entry.id   7c08f6de8fb3f1c4dd1541cb94d49a71
#
_cell.length_a   1.000
_cell.length_b   1.000
_cell.length_c   1.000
_cell.angle_alpha   90.00
_cell.angle_beta   90.00
_cell.angle_gamma   90.00
#
_symmetry.space_group_name_H-M   'P 1'
#
loop_
_entity.id
_entity.type
_entity.pdbx_description
1 polymer ?
#
loop_
_entity_poly.entity_id
_entity_poly.type
_entity_poly.pdbx_seq_one_letter_code
_entity_poly.pdbx_strand_id
1 'polypeptide(L)'
;MERAWTNEFKPQTTNVELLVIYLDYNATTPLCDAAREAMEPYFSKNFGNASSIHRAGRNARAAVDNARDKIASLIKAKPNEIVFTGGGTESCNLAVLGLSRCKMDGGGHVICEKTEHHAVLHAVEHLEKHEGFEVTWLDTSNDGVVDLDQLAKSIRPETRLVSIMHANNETGVIQPMPEISKICRERGVLLHSDCVQAFGKIDIDMSLVDAASCAAHKFYGPKGAGFLFLRSGLSLQPVLFGGAHENQRRPGTENVPAITGMAAAAEFVLGNRQTEQDRLLRLRDELWNLVSQNVPDARLNGENAPRLANTLNVSLMGIDSEMLLIALDLKGVCASSGSACMVGSVSASHVLLAMGLPVERARSAVRLSLGKHTTAEEIVATGKIVGEIVDRVTKRQSAHAVA
;
A
#
# COMPACT_ATOMS: atom_id res chain seq x y z
N MET A 1 56.43 3.03 24.93
CA MET A 1 55.45 2.98 26.05
C MET A 1 54.08 3.13 25.47
N GLU A 2 53.54 2.04 24.99
CA GLU A 2 52.15 1.97 24.46
C GLU A 2 51.26 1.54 25.63
N ARG A 3 50.32 2.38 26.00
CA ARG A 3 49.25 2.00 26.93
C ARG A 3 48.03 1.61 26.11
N ALA A 4 47.77 0.29 26.06
CA ALA A 4 46.54 -0.29 25.54
C ALA A 4 45.33 0.16 26.39
N TRP A 5 44.34 0.76 25.73
CA TRP A 5 43.02 0.95 26.29
C TRP A 5 42.15 -0.21 25.86
N THR A 6 42.08 -1.26 26.64
CA THR A 6 41.05 -2.30 26.53
C THR A 6 40.02 -2.07 27.62
N ASN A 7 39.00 -1.27 27.31
CA ASN A 7 37.76 -1.28 28.06
C ASN A 7 36.78 -2.20 27.32
N GLU A 8 36.74 -3.46 27.70
CA GLU A 8 35.66 -4.37 27.34
C GLU A 8 34.38 -3.94 28.07
N PHE A 9 33.59 -3.06 27.45
CA PHE A 9 32.22 -2.91 27.81
C PHE A 9 31.49 -4.16 27.25
N LYS A 10 31.29 -5.17 28.06
CA LYS A 10 30.32 -6.24 27.82
C LYS A 10 28.96 -5.70 28.24
N PRO A 11 28.06 -5.41 27.32
CA PRO A 11 26.67 -5.15 27.71
C PRO A 11 26.13 -6.46 28.30
N GLN A 12 25.76 -6.44 29.56
CA GLN A 12 24.89 -7.48 30.12
C GLN A 12 23.49 -7.28 29.55
N THR A 13 23.27 -7.72 28.30
CA THR A 13 21.94 -7.92 27.77
C THR A 13 21.47 -9.26 28.29
N THR A 14 20.62 -9.26 29.32
CA THR A 14 19.66 -10.32 29.50
C THR A 14 18.79 -10.29 28.25
N ASN A 15 19.12 -11.15 27.28
CA ASN A 15 18.27 -11.41 26.12
C ASN A 15 16.99 -12.11 26.61
N VAL A 16 16.04 -11.33 27.11
CA VAL A 16 14.64 -11.68 26.95
C VAL A 16 14.36 -11.32 25.49
N GLU A 17 14.44 -12.28 24.57
CA GLU A 17 13.84 -12.13 23.24
C GLU A 17 12.36 -11.86 23.48
N LEU A 18 11.98 -10.58 23.49
CA LEU A 18 10.59 -10.19 23.43
C LEU A 18 10.06 -10.78 22.12
N LEU A 19 9.13 -11.71 22.22
CA LEU A 19 8.46 -12.28 21.05
C LEU A 19 7.80 -11.11 20.32
N VAL A 20 8.33 -10.75 19.15
CA VAL A 20 7.82 -9.62 18.37
C VAL A 20 6.63 -10.10 17.57
N ILE A 21 5.44 -9.63 17.91
CA ILE A 21 4.20 -9.83 17.16
C ILE A 21 4.11 -8.74 16.09
N TYR A 22 4.27 -9.11 14.82
CA TYR A 22 4.25 -8.15 13.72
C TYR A 22 2.86 -8.05 13.09
N LEU A 23 2.14 -6.95 13.36
CA LEU A 23 0.82 -6.65 12.82
C LEU A 23 0.82 -5.34 11.99
N ASP A 24 1.88 -5.13 11.20
CA ASP A 24 2.02 -3.98 10.30
C ASP A 24 2.35 -4.37 8.85
N TYR A 25 1.74 -5.45 8.37
CA TYR A 25 1.97 -5.97 7.01
C TYR A 25 1.49 -5.02 5.90
N ASN A 26 0.62 -4.06 6.18
CA ASN A 26 0.26 -3.02 5.22
C ASN A 26 1.36 -1.96 5.04
N ALA A 27 2.27 -1.79 6.00
CA ALA A 27 3.43 -0.92 5.84
C ALA A 27 4.49 -1.57 4.95
N THR A 28 4.86 -2.82 5.23
CA THR A 28 5.78 -3.63 4.42
C THR A 28 5.66 -5.10 4.80
N THR A 29 6.06 -5.99 3.91
CA THR A 29 6.12 -7.42 4.17
C THR A 29 7.57 -7.91 4.17
N PRO A 30 7.90 -9.02 4.87
CA PRO A 30 9.19 -9.68 4.69
C PRO A 30 9.32 -10.23 3.27
N LEU A 31 10.57 -10.38 2.81
CA LEU A 31 10.84 -10.99 1.51
C LEU A 31 10.54 -12.50 1.59
N CYS A 32 9.75 -13.04 0.66
CA CYS A 32 9.52 -14.49 0.60
C CYS A 32 10.73 -15.24 0.03
N ASP A 33 10.87 -16.53 0.37
CA ASP A 33 12.00 -17.36 -0.08
C ASP A 33 12.08 -17.43 -1.59
N ALA A 34 10.96 -17.61 -2.28
CA ALA A 34 10.91 -17.65 -3.75
C ALA A 34 11.47 -16.37 -4.38
N ALA A 35 11.17 -15.19 -3.80
CA ALA A 35 11.73 -13.93 -4.27
C ALA A 35 13.23 -13.84 -3.98
N ARG A 36 13.68 -14.23 -2.78
CA ARG A 36 15.09 -14.23 -2.40
C ARG A 36 15.92 -15.11 -3.32
N GLU A 37 15.46 -16.32 -3.59
CA GLU A 37 16.12 -17.26 -4.48
C GLU A 37 16.16 -16.76 -5.93
N ALA A 38 15.09 -16.14 -6.41
CA ALA A 38 15.07 -15.55 -7.74
C ALA A 38 16.01 -14.35 -7.90
N MET A 39 16.27 -13.60 -6.84
CA MET A 39 17.17 -12.43 -6.83
C MET A 39 18.65 -12.82 -6.78
N GLU A 40 18.99 -13.86 -6.02
CA GLU A 40 20.36 -14.24 -5.64
C GLU A 40 21.35 -14.31 -6.81
N PRO A 41 21.03 -14.96 -7.97
CA PRO A 41 21.97 -15.08 -9.08
C PRO A 41 22.41 -13.72 -9.68
N TYR A 42 21.59 -12.68 -9.54
CA TYR A 42 21.81 -11.38 -10.19
C TYR A 42 22.62 -10.39 -9.36
N PHE A 43 22.96 -10.73 -8.11
CA PHE A 43 23.85 -9.90 -7.30
C PHE A 43 25.34 -10.10 -7.64
N SER A 44 25.71 -11.28 -8.13
CA SER A 44 27.12 -11.62 -8.36
C SER A 44 27.39 -12.38 -9.65
N LYS A 45 26.67 -13.48 -9.90
CA LYS A 45 26.94 -14.38 -11.03
C LYS A 45 26.44 -13.80 -12.36
N ASN A 46 25.24 -13.22 -12.38
CA ASN A 46 24.55 -12.72 -13.57
C ASN A 46 24.35 -11.20 -13.52
N PHE A 47 25.36 -10.45 -13.08
CA PHE A 47 25.31 -9.00 -12.80
C PHE A 47 25.29 -8.11 -14.04
N GLY A 48 25.10 -8.67 -15.25
CA GLY A 48 25.15 -7.92 -16.50
C GLY A 48 24.12 -6.79 -16.60
N ASN A 49 24.46 -5.71 -17.31
CA ASN A 49 23.51 -4.66 -17.65
C ASN A 49 22.63 -5.14 -18.81
N ALA A 50 21.30 -5.12 -18.62
CA ALA A 50 20.32 -5.60 -19.59
C ALA A 50 20.32 -4.82 -20.93
N SER A 51 20.95 -3.63 -20.97
CA SER A 51 21.13 -2.83 -22.19
C SER A 51 22.36 -3.21 -23.01
N SER A 52 23.27 -4.07 -22.47
CA SER A 52 24.50 -4.45 -23.15
C SER A 52 24.28 -5.60 -24.14
N ILE A 53 24.93 -5.51 -25.32
CA ILE A 53 24.78 -6.51 -26.41
C ILE A 53 25.57 -7.81 -26.19
N HIS A 54 26.54 -7.80 -25.28
CA HIS A 54 27.37 -8.98 -24.98
C HIS A 54 26.59 -10.02 -24.15
N ARG A 55 27.15 -11.24 -24.00
CA ARG A 55 26.49 -12.38 -23.37
C ARG A 55 25.92 -12.09 -21.98
N ALA A 56 26.67 -11.40 -21.12
CA ALA A 56 26.18 -11.08 -19.77
C ALA A 56 24.97 -10.13 -19.82
N GLY A 57 24.96 -9.14 -20.72
CA GLY A 57 23.83 -8.25 -20.92
C GLY A 57 22.61 -8.99 -21.46
N ARG A 58 22.80 -9.86 -22.48
CA ARG A 58 21.68 -10.67 -22.99
C ARG A 58 21.05 -11.58 -21.94
N ASN A 59 21.85 -12.17 -21.03
CA ASN A 59 21.32 -12.95 -19.92
C ASN A 59 20.48 -12.11 -18.98
N ALA A 60 20.93 -10.91 -18.64
CA ALA A 60 20.18 -9.97 -17.82
C ALA A 60 18.89 -9.50 -18.52
N ARG A 61 18.95 -9.20 -19.82
CA ARG A 61 17.77 -8.85 -20.64
C ARG A 61 16.73 -9.98 -20.63
N ALA A 62 17.16 -11.22 -20.89
CA ALA A 62 16.26 -12.37 -20.84
C ALA A 62 15.58 -12.54 -19.48
N ALA A 63 16.29 -12.23 -18.38
CA ALA A 63 15.69 -12.27 -17.04
C ALA A 63 14.61 -11.21 -16.84
N VAL A 64 14.84 -9.98 -17.31
CA VAL A 64 13.83 -8.90 -17.27
C VAL A 64 12.62 -9.25 -18.12
N ASP A 65 12.84 -9.76 -19.35
CA ASP A 65 11.76 -10.12 -20.27
C ASP A 65 10.93 -11.28 -19.73
N ASN A 66 11.57 -12.33 -19.19
CA ASN A 66 10.87 -13.45 -18.53
C ASN A 66 10.05 -13.00 -17.31
N ALA A 67 10.57 -12.07 -16.51
CA ALA A 67 9.85 -11.51 -15.37
C ALA A 67 8.62 -10.70 -15.84
N ARG A 68 8.77 -9.94 -16.92
CA ARG A 68 7.69 -9.18 -17.57
C ARG A 68 6.58 -10.10 -18.08
N ASP A 69 6.96 -11.13 -18.82
CA ASP A 69 6.03 -12.14 -19.36
C ASP A 69 5.27 -12.85 -18.24
N LYS A 70 5.97 -13.19 -17.16
CA LYS A 70 5.37 -13.82 -15.98
C LYS A 70 4.34 -12.89 -15.32
N ILE A 71 4.68 -11.65 -15.00
CA ILE A 71 3.75 -10.70 -14.38
C ILE A 71 2.54 -10.48 -15.32
N ALA A 72 2.78 -10.24 -16.60
CA ALA A 72 1.71 -10.04 -17.57
C ALA A 72 0.75 -11.24 -17.63
N SER A 73 1.28 -12.47 -17.68
CA SER A 73 0.47 -13.68 -17.67
C SER A 73 -0.37 -13.81 -16.39
N LEU A 74 0.22 -13.53 -15.23
CA LEU A 74 -0.45 -13.64 -13.93
C LEU A 74 -1.66 -12.70 -13.79
N ILE A 75 -1.59 -11.51 -14.40
CA ILE A 75 -2.67 -10.52 -14.36
C ILE A 75 -3.51 -10.49 -15.65
N LYS A 76 -3.33 -11.46 -16.55
CA LYS A 76 -4.01 -11.55 -17.85
C LYS A 76 -3.83 -10.32 -18.75
N ALA A 77 -2.64 -9.71 -18.68
CA ALA A 77 -2.22 -8.57 -19.50
C ALA A 77 -1.21 -9.00 -20.58
N LYS A 78 -0.83 -8.08 -21.45
CA LYS A 78 0.24 -8.27 -22.43
C LYS A 78 1.57 -7.79 -21.86
N PRO A 79 2.72 -8.36 -22.25
CA PRO A 79 4.04 -7.92 -21.76
C PRO A 79 4.31 -6.43 -21.97
N ASN A 80 3.89 -5.85 -23.09
CA ASN A 80 4.05 -4.42 -23.39
C ASN A 80 3.17 -3.50 -22.55
N GLU A 81 2.25 -4.05 -21.75
CA GLU A 81 1.40 -3.33 -20.80
C GLU A 81 2.03 -3.22 -19.41
N ILE A 82 3.19 -3.86 -19.19
CA ILE A 82 3.92 -3.78 -17.93
C ILE A 82 5.06 -2.77 -18.07
N VAL A 83 5.14 -1.81 -17.15
CA VAL A 83 6.23 -0.84 -17.01
C VAL A 83 6.85 -1.02 -15.63
N PHE A 84 8.11 -1.43 -15.57
CA PHE A 84 8.81 -1.58 -14.30
C PHE A 84 9.19 -0.23 -13.69
N THR A 85 9.02 -0.11 -12.38
CA THR A 85 9.26 1.11 -11.61
C THR A 85 10.03 0.79 -10.33
N GLY A 86 10.46 1.82 -9.61
CA GLY A 86 11.09 1.69 -8.30
C GLY A 86 10.14 1.43 -7.13
N GLY A 87 8.82 1.36 -7.37
CA GLY A 87 7.81 1.08 -6.34
C GLY A 87 6.47 1.76 -6.61
N GLY A 88 5.55 1.64 -5.64
CA GLY A 88 4.18 2.17 -5.76
C GLY A 88 4.13 3.68 -5.98
N THR A 89 4.92 4.45 -5.24
CA THR A 89 4.96 5.90 -5.38
C THR A 89 5.36 6.33 -6.80
N GLU A 90 6.39 5.71 -7.37
CA GLU A 90 6.78 6.00 -8.75
C GLU A 90 5.71 5.57 -9.75
N SER A 91 5.09 4.40 -9.55
CA SER A 91 3.99 3.91 -10.40
C SER A 91 2.79 4.85 -10.39
N CYS A 92 2.35 5.31 -9.21
CA CYS A 92 1.24 6.25 -9.06
C CYS A 92 1.56 7.61 -9.70
N ASN A 93 2.76 8.16 -9.45
CA ASN A 93 3.17 9.42 -10.07
C ASN A 93 3.25 9.30 -11.60
N LEU A 94 3.83 8.20 -12.10
CA LEU A 94 3.92 7.95 -13.54
C LEU A 94 2.53 7.82 -14.18
N ALA A 95 1.59 7.15 -13.52
CA ALA A 95 0.20 7.06 -14.00
C ALA A 95 -0.50 8.42 -13.96
N VAL A 96 -0.55 9.06 -12.78
CA VAL A 96 -1.32 10.30 -12.58
C VAL A 96 -0.77 11.43 -13.44
N LEU A 97 0.52 11.73 -13.32
CA LEU A 97 1.14 12.83 -14.06
C LEU A 97 1.28 12.48 -15.55
N GLY A 98 1.72 11.25 -15.86
CA GLY A 98 1.98 10.83 -17.22
C GLY A 98 0.74 10.74 -18.09
N LEU A 99 -0.39 10.23 -17.56
CA LEU A 99 -1.65 10.15 -18.30
C LEU A 99 -2.34 11.51 -18.41
N SER A 100 -2.35 12.30 -17.34
CA SER A 100 -2.98 13.63 -17.32
C SER A 100 -2.33 14.59 -18.31
N ARG A 101 -1.01 14.51 -18.50
CA ARG A 101 -0.23 15.35 -19.42
C ARG A 101 -0.30 14.93 -20.89
N CYS A 102 -0.78 13.72 -21.20
CA CYS A 102 -0.99 13.30 -22.57
C CYS A 102 -2.10 14.13 -23.22
N LYS A 103 -1.86 14.72 -24.40
CA LYS A 103 -2.72 15.66 -25.13
C LYS A 103 -2.70 17.08 -24.52
N MET A 104 -1.52 17.61 -24.24
CA MET A 104 -1.38 18.97 -23.71
C MET A 104 -1.73 20.06 -24.76
N ASP A 105 -2.91 20.64 -24.59
CA ASP A 105 -3.25 21.99 -25.05
C ASP A 105 -3.53 22.93 -23.85
N GLY A 106 -2.76 22.70 -22.75
CA GLY A 106 -2.83 23.47 -21.50
C GLY A 106 -4.01 23.10 -20.57
N GLY A 107 -3.69 22.57 -19.37
CA GLY A 107 -4.67 22.25 -18.35
C GLY A 107 -5.55 21.03 -18.67
N GLY A 108 -6.58 20.82 -17.87
CA GLY A 108 -7.52 19.71 -17.96
C GLY A 108 -8.25 19.54 -16.66
N HIS A 109 -8.97 18.44 -16.52
CA HIS A 109 -9.66 18.08 -15.29
C HIS A 109 -9.27 16.68 -14.84
N VAL A 110 -8.99 16.51 -13.55
CA VAL A 110 -8.72 15.23 -12.90
C VAL A 110 -9.71 15.03 -11.76
N ILE A 111 -10.19 13.82 -11.63
CA ILE A 111 -11.04 13.41 -10.51
C ILE A 111 -10.26 12.45 -9.64
N CYS A 112 -10.22 12.71 -8.32
CA CYS A 112 -9.46 11.93 -7.36
C CYS A 112 -10.27 11.72 -6.08
N GLU A 113 -10.17 10.53 -5.49
CA GLU A 113 -10.77 10.20 -4.21
C GLU A 113 -9.95 10.81 -3.06
N LYS A 114 -10.62 11.40 -2.05
CA LYS A 114 -9.97 12.03 -0.89
C LYS A 114 -9.23 11.04 0.02
N THR A 115 -9.56 9.76 -0.03
CA THR A 115 -8.96 8.72 0.81
C THR A 115 -7.75 8.04 0.18
N GLU A 116 -7.27 8.54 -0.97
CA GLU A 116 -6.10 8.06 -1.68
C GLU A 116 -4.81 8.13 -0.84
N HIS A 117 -3.83 7.32 -1.22
CA HIS A 117 -2.48 7.43 -0.68
C HIS A 117 -1.81 8.74 -1.12
N HIS A 118 -0.95 9.32 -0.28
CA HIS A 118 -0.22 10.58 -0.56
C HIS A 118 0.55 10.56 -1.89
N ALA A 119 0.98 9.41 -2.41
CA ALA A 119 1.61 9.29 -3.72
C ALA A 119 0.67 9.70 -4.87
N VAL A 120 -0.64 9.54 -4.70
CA VAL A 120 -1.67 9.98 -5.64
C VAL A 120 -2.12 11.41 -5.29
N LEU A 121 -2.48 11.65 -4.02
CA LEU A 121 -2.96 12.98 -3.59
C LEU A 121 -2.00 14.09 -3.98
N HIS A 122 -0.72 13.97 -3.61
CA HIS A 122 0.26 15.01 -3.89
C HIS A 122 0.59 15.14 -5.39
N ALA A 123 0.47 14.06 -6.18
CA ALA A 123 0.61 14.14 -7.62
C ALA A 123 -0.56 14.91 -8.27
N VAL A 124 -1.80 14.69 -7.79
CA VAL A 124 -2.99 15.43 -8.23
C VAL A 124 -2.94 16.89 -7.78
N GLU A 125 -2.55 17.15 -6.53
CA GLU A 125 -2.32 18.51 -6.03
C GLU A 125 -1.24 19.27 -6.82
N HIS A 126 -0.20 18.55 -7.27
CA HIS A 126 0.82 19.16 -8.12
C HIS A 126 0.26 19.62 -9.47
N LEU A 127 -0.58 18.80 -10.11
CA LEU A 127 -1.29 19.19 -11.34
C LEU A 127 -2.16 20.44 -11.13
N GLU A 128 -2.89 20.50 -10.02
CA GLU A 128 -3.75 21.61 -9.67
C GLU A 128 -2.95 22.91 -9.42
N LYS A 129 -1.93 22.83 -8.55
CA LYS A 129 -1.19 24.02 -8.07
C LYS A 129 -0.18 24.56 -9.10
N HIS A 130 0.34 23.71 -9.99
CA HIS A 130 1.50 24.07 -10.82
C HIS A 130 1.27 23.90 -12.33
N GLU A 131 0.25 23.15 -12.75
CA GLU A 131 0.05 22.82 -14.15
C GLU A 131 -1.32 23.25 -14.72
N GLY A 132 -2.09 24.00 -13.93
CA GLY A 132 -3.36 24.60 -14.37
C GLY A 132 -4.49 23.58 -14.57
N PHE A 133 -4.42 22.42 -13.93
CA PHE A 133 -5.51 21.46 -13.91
C PHE A 133 -6.58 21.87 -12.91
N GLU A 134 -7.83 21.61 -13.24
CA GLU A 134 -8.90 21.60 -12.26
C GLU A 134 -9.03 20.21 -11.63
N VAL A 135 -9.36 20.14 -10.35
CA VAL A 135 -9.49 18.89 -9.61
C VAL A 135 -10.86 18.80 -8.95
N THR A 136 -11.54 17.66 -9.14
CA THR A 136 -12.69 17.28 -8.32
C THR A 136 -12.24 16.22 -7.31
N TRP A 137 -12.34 16.57 -6.03
CA TRP A 137 -12.09 15.65 -4.93
C TRP A 137 -13.37 14.92 -4.55
N LEU A 138 -13.43 13.60 -4.79
CA LEU A 138 -14.60 12.79 -4.47
C LEU A 138 -14.69 12.54 -2.97
N ASP A 139 -15.91 12.67 -2.47
CA ASP A 139 -16.26 12.27 -1.12
C ASP A 139 -16.46 10.74 -1.02
N THR A 140 -16.41 10.25 0.21
CA THR A 140 -16.73 8.87 0.52
C THR A 140 -17.85 8.83 1.56
N SER A 141 -18.52 7.68 1.66
CA SER A 141 -19.41 7.40 2.80
C SER A 141 -18.60 7.31 4.11
N ASN A 142 -19.28 7.29 5.24
CA ASN A 142 -18.65 7.06 6.56
C ASN A 142 -17.97 5.68 6.66
N ASP A 143 -18.29 4.75 5.76
CA ASP A 143 -17.62 3.46 5.63
C ASP A 143 -16.45 3.49 4.63
N GLY A 144 -16.16 4.63 4.00
CA GLY A 144 -15.01 4.81 3.11
C GLY A 144 -15.22 4.38 1.66
N VAL A 145 -16.46 4.13 1.25
CA VAL A 145 -16.80 3.82 -0.15
C VAL A 145 -17.06 5.12 -0.92
N VAL A 146 -16.44 5.27 -2.09
CA VAL A 146 -16.56 6.45 -2.96
C VAL A 146 -18.00 6.71 -3.39
N ASP A 147 -18.38 7.99 -3.48
CA ASP A 147 -19.71 8.41 -3.98
C ASP A 147 -19.76 8.28 -5.51
N LEU A 148 -20.46 7.24 -5.99
CA LEU A 148 -20.62 6.95 -7.42
C LEU A 148 -21.48 7.98 -8.14
N ASP A 149 -22.46 8.58 -7.46
CA ASP A 149 -23.31 9.62 -8.03
C ASP A 149 -22.51 10.92 -8.23
N GLN A 150 -21.67 11.26 -7.25
CA GLN A 150 -20.74 12.39 -7.37
C GLN A 150 -19.75 12.13 -8.52
N LEU A 151 -19.16 10.93 -8.62
CA LEU A 151 -18.28 10.55 -9.73
C LEU A 151 -18.97 10.77 -11.08
N ALA A 152 -20.17 10.21 -11.26
CA ALA A 152 -20.91 10.30 -12.53
C ALA A 152 -21.24 11.75 -12.93
N LYS A 153 -21.56 12.61 -11.97
CA LYS A 153 -21.88 14.04 -12.18
C LYS A 153 -20.65 14.89 -12.42
N SER A 154 -19.50 14.49 -11.89
CA SER A 154 -18.23 15.26 -11.96
C SER A 154 -17.50 15.07 -13.30
N ILE A 155 -17.76 14.00 -14.03
CA ILE A 155 -17.13 13.76 -15.33
C ILE A 155 -17.67 14.75 -16.36
N ARG A 156 -16.76 15.49 -17.00
CA ARG A 156 -17.02 16.50 -18.01
C ARG A 156 -16.07 16.33 -19.22
N PRO A 157 -16.30 17.02 -20.35
CA PRO A 157 -15.48 16.83 -21.56
C PRO A 157 -13.97 17.01 -21.36
N GLU A 158 -13.57 17.89 -20.44
CA GLU A 158 -12.18 18.18 -20.10
C GLU A 158 -11.57 17.16 -19.14
N THR A 159 -12.35 16.21 -18.59
CA THR A 159 -11.86 15.19 -17.66
C THR A 159 -10.93 14.24 -18.40
N ARG A 160 -9.68 14.16 -17.92
CA ARG A 160 -8.63 13.33 -18.52
C ARG A 160 -8.40 12.03 -17.78
N LEU A 161 -8.52 12.07 -16.45
CA LEU A 161 -8.23 10.97 -15.58
C LEU A 161 -9.16 10.95 -14.37
N VAL A 162 -9.61 9.76 -14.03
CA VAL A 162 -10.18 9.42 -12.73
C VAL A 162 -9.15 8.54 -12.03
N SER A 163 -8.78 8.87 -10.77
CA SER A 163 -7.89 8.05 -9.95
C SER A 163 -8.60 7.66 -8.66
N ILE A 164 -8.82 6.35 -8.50
CA ILE A 164 -9.50 5.77 -7.34
C ILE A 164 -8.76 4.49 -6.94
N MET A 165 -8.28 4.42 -5.69
CA MET A 165 -7.57 3.25 -5.19
C MET A 165 -8.49 2.03 -5.14
N HIS A 166 -7.94 0.83 -5.36
CA HIS A 166 -8.73 -0.40 -5.33
C HIS A 166 -9.08 -0.81 -3.90
N ALA A 167 -8.14 -0.65 -2.98
CA ALA A 167 -8.35 -0.93 -1.56
C ALA A 167 -7.53 0.02 -0.70
N ASN A 168 -8.15 0.55 0.36
CA ASN A 168 -7.51 1.54 1.20
C ASN A 168 -6.44 0.92 2.12
N ASN A 169 -5.30 1.58 2.24
CA ASN A 169 -4.15 1.11 3.02
C ASN A 169 -4.34 1.23 4.54
N GLU A 170 -5.28 2.05 5.01
CA GLU A 170 -5.57 2.25 6.42
C GLU A 170 -6.74 1.41 6.90
N THR A 171 -7.89 1.54 6.24
CA THR A 171 -9.14 0.85 6.62
C THR A 171 -9.29 -0.53 6.00
N GLY A 172 -8.61 -0.77 4.88
CA GLY A 172 -8.79 -1.98 4.07
C GLY A 172 -10.04 -1.97 3.20
N VAL A 173 -10.84 -0.91 3.20
CA VAL A 173 -12.08 -0.79 2.41
C VAL A 173 -11.79 -0.97 0.92
N ILE A 174 -12.59 -1.82 0.27
CA ILE A 174 -12.47 -2.16 -1.16
C ILE A 174 -13.48 -1.33 -1.93
N GLN A 175 -13.03 -0.65 -2.99
CA GLN A 175 -13.89 0.18 -3.83
C GLN A 175 -14.64 -0.66 -4.88
N PRO A 176 -15.86 -0.24 -5.28
CA PRO A 176 -16.69 -0.93 -6.27
C PRO A 176 -16.17 -0.70 -7.70
N MET A 177 -15.02 -1.32 -8.03
CA MET A 177 -14.31 -1.11 -9.29
C MET A 177 -15.14 -1.41 -10.55
N PRO A 178 -16.04 -2.42 -10.58
CA PRO A 178 -16.89 -2.66 -11.74
C PRO A 178 -17.81 -1.47 -12.07
N GLU A 179 -18.44 -0.87 -11.05
CA GLU A 179 -19.33 0.27 -11.18
C GLU A 179 -18.56 1.53 -11.59
N ILE A 180 -17.41 1.78 -10.96
CA ILE A 180 -16.51 2.89 -11.30
C ILE A 180 -16.03 2.77 -12.74
N SER A 181 -15.58 1.59 -13.14
CA SER A 181 -15.12 1.31 -14.51
C SER A 181 -16.24 1.54 -15.54
N LYS A 182 -17.46 1.11 -15.23
CA LYS A 182 -18.63 1.33 -16.11
C LYS A 182 -18.88 2.82 -16.33
N ILE A 183 -18.92 3.62 -15.25
CA ILE A 183 -19.11 5.07 -15.32
C ILE A 183 -18.02 5.74 -16.18
N CYS A 184 -16.74 5.41 -15.92
CA CYS A 184 -15.63 5.99 -16.68
C CYS A 184 -15.68 5.63 -18.16
N ARG A 185 -16.00 4.38 -18.51
CA ARG A 185 -16.08 3.90 -19.89
C ARG A 185 -17.24 4.53 -20.68
N GLU A 186 -18.40 4.64 -20.06
CA GLU A 186 -19.57 5.27 -20.68
C GLU A 186 -19.31 6.73 -21.02
N ARG A 187 -18.36 7.37 -20.33
CA ARG A 187 -17.96 8.77 -20.54
C ARG A 187 -16.64 8.91 -21.31
N GLY A 188 -15.96 7.81 -21.65
CA GLY A 188 -14.69 7.81 -22.39
C GLY A 188 -13.51 8.41 -21.65
N VAL A 189 -13.50 8.34 -20.31
CA VAL A 189 -12.47 8.89 -19.43
C VAL A 189 -11.55 7.76 -18.94
N LEU A 190 -10.23 8.04 -18.84
CA LEU A 190 -9.24 7.09 -18.33
C LEU A 190 -9.42 6.84 -16.84
N LEU A 191 -9.26 5.58 -16.44
CA LEU A 191 -9.29 5.15 -15.03
C LEU A 191 -7.94 4.59 -14.59
N HIS A 192 -7.29 5.25 -13.63
CA HIS A 192 -6.17 4.74 -12.87
C HIS A 192 -6.66 4.19 -11.53
N SER A 193 -6.04 3.09 -11.08
CA SER A 193 -6.28 2.57 -9.74
C SER A 193 -4.96 2.26 -9.02
N ASP A 194 -4.80 2.77 -7.79
CA ASP A 194 -3.74 2.31 -6.89
C ASP A 194 -4.13 0.92 -6.36
N CYS A 195 -3.47 -0.12 -6.90
CA CYS A 195 -3.65 -1.51 -6.53
C CYS A 195 -2.60 -2.01 -5.52
N VAL A 196 -1.80 -1.11 -4.94
CA VAL A 196 -0.69 -1.47 -4.04
C VAL A 196 -1.15 -2.32 -2.87
N GLN A 197 -2.30 -2.05 -2.28
CA GLN A 197 -2.84 -2.86 -1.19
C GLN A 197 -3.73 -4.01 -1.66
N ALA A 198 -4.27 -3.95 -2.86
CA ALA A 198 -5.16 -4.97 -3.40
C ALA A 198 -4.39 -6.16 -4.02
N PHE A 199 -3.26 -5.89 -4.68
CA PHE A 199 -2.49 -6.90 -5.41
C PHE A 199 -2.04 -8.05 -4.50
N GLY A 200 -2.36 -9.28 -4.93
CA GLY A 200 -2.05 -10.49 -4.18
C GLY A 200 -2.96 -10.80 -2.99
N LYS A 201 -3.87 -9.86 -2.61
CA LYS A 201 -4.79 -10.04 -1.49
C LYS A 201 -6.23 -10.31 -1.94
N ILE A 202 -6.66 -9.70 -3.04
CA ILE A 202 -7.98 -9.93 -3.67
C ILE A 202 -7.81 -10.21 -5.15
N ASP A 203 -8.88 -10.64 -5.79
CA ASP A 203 -8.90 -10.76 -7.25
C ASP A 203 -8.99 -9.37 -7.89
N ILE A 204 -8.13 -9.11 -8.88
CA ILE A 204 -8.10 -7.85 -9.62
C ILE A 204 -8.30 -8.14 -11.09
N ASP A 205 -9.35 -7.62 -11.66
CA ASP A 205 -9.57 -7.64 -13.11
C ASP A 205 -8.96 -6.38 -13.75
N MET A 206 -7.76 -6.53 -14.33
CA MET A 206 -7.07 -5.43 -15.02
C MET A 206 -7.84 -4.91 -16.23
N SER A 207 -8.81 -5.68 -16.74
CA SER A 207 -9.68 -5.19 -17.81
C SER A 207 -10.54 -4.01 -17.39
N LEU A 208 -10.80 -3.82 -16.09
CA LEU A 208 -11.62 -2.73 -15.56
C LEU A 208 -10.92 -1.37 -15.55
N VAL A 209 -9.60 -1.32 -15.62
CA VAL A 209 -8.82 -0.08 -15.50
C VAL A 209 -7.97 0.18 -16.74
N ASP A 210 -7.54 1.42 -16.93
CA ASP A 210 -6.60 1.82 -17.96
C ASP A 210 -5.16 1.80 -17.48
N ALA A 211 -4.95 2.03 -16.18
CA ALA A 211 -3.68 1.92 -15.51
C ALA A 211 -3.86 1.40 -14.07
N ALA A 212 -2.91 0.60 -13.58
CA ALA A 212 -2.89 0.10 -12.20
C ALA A 212 -1.48 0.12 -11.64
N SER A 213 -1.32 0.71 -10.45
CA SER A 213 -0.04 0.81 -9.74
C SER A 213 0.15 -0.30 -8.73
N CYS A 214 1.33 -0.95 -8.71
CA CYS A 214 1.67 -2.03 -7.78
C CYS A 214 3.06 -1.83 -7.17
N ALA A 215 3.27 -2.37 -5.96
CA ALA A 215 4.54 -2.29 -5.22
C ALA A 215 4.93 -3.64 -4.64
N ALA A 216 6.11 -4.15 -5.00
CA ALA A 216 6.54 -5.50 -4.65
C ALA A 216 6.57 -5.77 -3.15
N HIS A 217 7.02 -4.81 -2.35
CA HIS A 217 7.16 -4.97 -0.90
C HIS A 217 5.83 -5.07 -0.12
N LYS A 218 4.69 -4.94 -0.78
CA LYS A 218 3.36 -5.15 -0.19
C LYS A 218 2.83 -6.57 -0.42
N PHE A 219 3.51 -7.34 -1.28
CA PHE A 219 3.18 -8.73 -1.58
C PHE A 219 4.41 -9.66 -1.51
N TYR A 220 5.24 -9.46 -0.46
CA TYR A 220 6.41 -10.30 -0.13
C TYR A 220 7.54 -10.27 -1.17
N GLY A 221 7.57 -9.27 -2.03
CA GLY A 221 8.66 -8.95 -2.94
C GLY A 221 9.65 -7.94 -2.36
N PRO A 222 10.71 -7.59 -3.10
CA PRO A 222 11.72 -6.65 -2.65
C PRO A 222 11.21 -5.21 -2.56
N LYS A 223 11.76 -4.43 -1.63
CA LYS A 223 11.65 -2.97 -1.64
C LYS A 223 12.41 -2.43 -2.85
N GLY A 224 12.01 -1.27 -3.35
CA GLY A 224 12.67 -0.64 -4.51
C GLY A 224 12.28 -1.27 -5.85
N ALA A 225 11.16 -2.01 -5.91
CA ALA A 225 10.56 -2.52 -7.13
C ALA A 225 9.04 -2.35 -7.11
N GLY A 226 8.48 -2.08 -8.27
CA GLY A 226 7.05 -2.00 -8.54
C GLY A 226 6.80 -2.13 -10.03
N PHE A 227 5.56 -2.09 -10.41
CA PHE A 227 5.17 -1.98 -11.82
C PHE A 227 3.91 -1.15 -11.97
N LEU A 228 3.81 -0.51 -13.13
CA LEU A 228 2.59 0.09 -13.63
C LEU A 228 2.04 -0.81 -14.74
N PHE A 229 0.81 -1.31 -14.58
CA PHE A 229 0.03 -1.80 -15.70
C PHE A 229 -0.48 -0.58 -16.49
N LEU A 230 -0.30 -0.59 -17.79
CA LEU A 230 -0.78 0.45 -18.71
C LEU A 230 -1.40 -0.21 -19.92
N ARG A 231 -2.70 -0.04 -20.13
CA ARG A 231 -3.43 -0.64 -21.24
C ARG A 231 -2.80 -0.30 -22.59
N SER A 232 -2.70 -1.28 -23.48
CA SER A 232 -2.15 -1.10 -24.83
C SER A 232 -2.86 0.00 -25.59
N GLY A 233 -2.08 0.79 -26.34
CA GLY A 233 -2.58 1.92 -27.13
C GLY A 233 -2.67 3.25 -26.40
N LEU A 234 -2.45 3.27 -25.09
CA LEU A 234 -2.35 4.52 -24.34
C LEU A 234 -0.94 5.12 -24.44
N SER A 235 -0.88 6.43 -24.61
CA SER A 235 0.34 7.22 -24.49
C SER A 235 0.53 7.63 -23.03
N LEU A 236 1.78 7.68 -22.60
CA LEU A 236 2.17 8.10 -21.25
C LEU A 236 3.38 9.05 -21.38
N GLN A 237 3.28 10.24 -20.81
CA GLN A 237 4.45 11.12 -20.72
C GLN A 237 5.37 10.64 -19.57
N PRO A 238 6.69 10.49 -19.81
CA PRO A 238 7.61 10.11 -18.76
C PRO A 238 7.71 11.20 -17.69
N VAL A 239 7.80 10.79 -16.43
CA VAL A 239 8.01 11.68 -15.27
C VAL A 239 9.51 11.83 -14.97
N LEU A 240 10.30 10.83 -15.36
CA LEU A 240 11.76 10.83 -15.28
C LEU A 240 12.31 10.92 -16.69
N PHE A 241 13.49 11.56 -16.86
CA PHE A 241 14.14 11.73 -18.15
C PHE A 241 15.47 10.98 -18.20
N GLY A 242 15.79 10.34 -19.34
CA GLY A 242 17.00 9.54 -19.52
C GLY A 242 16.96 8.65 -20.76
N GLY A 243 17.61 7.48 -20.70
CA GLY A 243 17.65 6.51 -21.79
C GLY A 243 16.29 5.89 -22.13
N ALA A 244 16.19 5.26 -23.29
CA ALA A 244 14.95 4.73 -23.87
C ALA A 244 14.48 3.38 -23.25
N HIS A 245 14.66 3.18 -21.95
CA HIS A 245 14.19 1.97 -21.27
C HIS A 245 12.65 1.97 -21.16
N GLU A 246 12.07 0.81 -20.90
CA GLU A 246 10.62 0.63 -20.75
C GLU A 246 9.82 1.28 -21.89
N ASN A 247 10.32 1.17 -23.12
CA ASN A 247 9.74 1.81 -24.33
C ASN A 247 9.58 3.34 -24.17
N GLN A 248 10.61 4.02 -23.65
CA GLN A 248 10.66 5.47 -23.39
C GLN A 248 9.70 5.98 -22.31
N ARG A 249 9.08 5.06 -21.54
CA ARG A 249 8.13 5.43 -20.48
C ARG A 249 8.81 5.63 -19.11
N ARG A 250 9.88 4.85 -18.86
CA ARG A 250 10.62 4.92 -17.59
C ARG A 250 12.11 4.63 -17.82
N PRO A 251 12.96 5.66 -17.79
CA PRO A 251 14.39 5.52 -18.01
C PRO A 251 15.11 4.95 -16.80
N GLY A 252 16.38 4.58 -17.01
CA GLY A 252 17.30 4.11 -15.97
C GLY A 252 17.57 2.61 -16.06
N THR A 253 18.78 2.22 -15.67
CA THR A 253 19.22 0.81 -15.67
C THR A 253 18.24 -0.05 -14.87
N GLU A 254 17.81 -1.15 -15.48
CA GLU A 254 16.86 -2.06 -14.86
C GLU A 254 17.48 -2.77 -13.65
N ASN A 255 16.75 -2.77 -12.54
CA ASN A 255 17.11 -3.49 -11.32
C ASN A 255 16.75 -4.97 -11.49
N VAL A 256 17.61 -5.71 -12.23
CA VAL A 256 17.35 -7.11 -12.59
C VAL A 256 17.04 -7.98 -11.36
N PRO A 257 17.83 -7.94 -10.26
CA PRO A 257 17.51 -8.71 -9.06
C PRO A 257 16.10 -8.41 -8.53
N ALA A 258 15.76 -7.13 -8.37
CA ALA A 258 14.48 -6.76 -7.78
C ALA A 258 13.29 -7.08 -8.71
N ILE A 259 13.45 -6.96 -10.02
CA ILE A 259 12.45 -7.30 -11.02
C ILE A 259 12.16 -8.82 -11.01
N THR A 260 13.21 -9.66 -10.97
CA THR A 260 13.05 -11.12 -10.90
C THR A 260 12.42 -11.57 -9.58
N GLY A 261 12.85 -10.97 -8.45
CA GLY A 261 12.25 -11.23 -7.14
C GLY A 261 10.79 -10.80 -7.06
N MET A 262 10.43 -9.66 -7.66
CA MET A 262 9.05 -9.19 -7.74
C MET A 262 8.16 -10.18 -8.52
N ALA A 263 8.63 -10.69 -9.66
CA ALA A 263 7.88 -11.66 -10.46
C ALA A 263 7.66 -12.98 -9.72
N ALA A 264 8.67 -13.47 -8.98
CA ALA A 264 8.56 -14.65 -8.14
C ALA A 264 7.59 -14.44 -6.96
N ALA A 265 7.64 -13.27 -6.32
CA ALA A 265 6.70 -12.92 -5.26
C ALA A 265 5.25 -12.82 -5.76
N ALA A 266 5.05 -12.25 -6.95
CA ALA A 266 3.72 -12.16 -7.57
C ALA A 266 3.13 -13.57 -7.83
N GLU A 267 3.91 -14.48 -8.39
CA GLU A 267 3.51 -15.88 -8.60
C GLU A 267 3.15 -16.55 -7.26
N PHE A 268 4.00 -16.37 -6.25
CA PHE A 268 3.79 -16.93 -4.92
C PHE A 268 2.47 -16.46 -4.29
N VAL A 269 2.18 -15.14 -4.28
CA VAL A 269 0.98 -14.62 -3.61
C VAL A 269 -0.29 -14.96 -4.38
N LEU A 270 -0.27 -14.88 -5.71
CA LEU A 270 -1.45 -15.17 -6.53
C LEU A 270 -1.80 -16.66 -6.52
N GLY A 271 -0.79 -17.56 -6.46
CA GLY A 271 -0.99 -19.01 -6.34
C GLY A 271 -1.61 -19.44 -5.01
N ASN A 272 -1.42 -18.66 -3.94
CA ASN A 272 -1.92 -18.98 -2.60
C ASN A 272 -3.06 -18.05 -2.13
N ARG A 273 -3.51 -17.14 -2.97
CA ARG A 273 -4.39 -16.01 -2.59
C ARG A 273 -5.64 -16.44 -1.83
N GLN A 274 -6.43 -17.38 -2.37
CA GLN A 274 -7.70 -17.76 -1.77
C GLN A 274 -7.51 -18.39 -0.38
N THR A 275 -6.60 -19.34 -0.26
CA THR A 275 -6.31 -20.01 1.03
C THR A 275 -5.85 -19.01 2.08
N GLU A 276 -4.98 -18.08 1.68
CA GLU A 276 -4.45 -17.07 2.60
C GLU A 276 -5.52 -16.03 2.97
N GLN A 277 -6.36 -15.63 2.02
CA GLN A 277 -7.49 -14.74 2.28
C GLN A 277 -8.45 -15.34 3.31
N ASP A 278 -8.83 -16.61 3.16
CA ASP A 278 -9.74 -17.30 4.08
C ASP A 278 -9.12 -17.45 5.49
N ARG A 279 -7.81 -17.71 5.56
CA ARG A 279 -7.07 -17.79 6.82
C ARG A 279 -7.02 -16.43 7.53
N LEU A 280 -6.61 -15.39 6.81
CA LEU A 280 -6.48 -14.05 7.37
C LEU A 280 -7.83 -13.44 7.77
N LEU A 281 -8.89 -13.76 7.03
CA LEU A 281 -10.25 -13.33 7.38
C LEU A 281 -10.65 -13.86 8.78
N ARG A 282 -10.43 -15.16 9.03
CA ARG A 282 -10.73 -15.74 10.35
C ARG A 282 -9.92 -15.10 11.47
N LEU A 283 -8.61 -14.91 11.27
CA LEU A 283 -7.73 -14.30 12.26
C LEU A 283 -8.08 -12.84 12.53
N ARG A 284 -8.42 -12.07 11.49
CA ARG A 284 -8.86 -10.67 11.63
C ARG A 284 -10.15 -10.56 12.43
N ASP A 285 -11.13 -11.41 12.11
CA ASP A 285 -12.43 -11.37 12.76
C ASP A 285 -12.32 -11.84 14.22
N GLU A 286 -11.45 -12.82 14.51
CA GLU A 286 -11.10 -13.22 15.88
C GLU A 286 -10.45 -12.07 16.65
N LEU A 287 -9.48 -11.36 16.03
CA LEU A 287 -8.84 -10.19 16.64
C LEU A 287 -9.88 -9.10 16.97
N TRP A 288 -10.79 -8.82 16.03
CA TRP A 288 -11.87 -7.85 16.28
C TRP A 288 -12.77 -8.28 17.44
N ASN A 289 -13.18 -9.54 17.48
CA ASN A 289 -13.99 -10.07 18.56
C ASN A 289 -13.30 -9.91 19.93
N LEU A 290 -12.01 -10.23 20.01
CA LEU A 290 -11.23 -10.07 21.25
C LEU A 290 -11.09 -8.60 21.65
N VAL A 291 -10.82 -7.71 20.71
CA VAL A 291 -10.70 -6.26 20.97
C VAL A 291 -12.05 -5.69 21.43
N SER A 292 -13.15 -6.00 20.76
CA SER A 292 -14.48 -5.48 21.10
C SER A 292 -15.02 -6.01 22.44
N GLN A 293 -14.67 -7.23 22.80
CA GLN A 293 -15.01 -7.80 24.13
C GLN A 293 -14.21 -7.13 25.25
N ASN A 294 -12.92 -6.88 25.03
CA ASN A 294 -12.05 -6.26 26.04
C ASN A 294 -12.19 -4.74 26.11
N VAL A 295 -12.68 -4.09 25.05
CA VAL A 295 -12.87 -2.64 24.94
C VAL A 295 -14.26 -2.35 24.37
N PRO A 296 -15.31 -2.24 25.20
CA PRO A 296 -16.71 -2.06 24.73
C PRO A 296 -16.93 -0.81 23.88
N ASP A 297 -16.13 0.24 24.10
CA ASP A 297 -16.18 1.49 23.33
C ASP A 297 -15.31 1.49 22.05
N ALA A 298 -14.69 0.36 21.72
CA ALA A 298 -13.98 0.22 20.43
C ALA A 298 -14.95 0.39 19.26
N ARG A 299 -14.47 1.04 18.20
CA ARG A 299 -15.25 1.25 16.97
C ARG A 299 -14.46 0.77 15.77
N LEU A 300 -15.06 -0.09 14.98
CA LEU A 300 -14.49 -0.56 13.71
C LEU A 300 -14.69 0.51 12.63
N ASN A 301 -13.62 0.90 11.96
CA ASN A 301 -13.70 1.88 10.89
C ASN A 301 -13.91 1.16 9.55
N GLY A 302 -14.92 1.61 8.77
CA GLY A 302 -15.35 0.95 7.54
C GLY A 302 -16.10 -0.36 7.78
N GLU A 303 -16.90 -0.45 8.84
CA GLU A 303 -17.54 -1.68 9.31
C GLU A 303 -18.50 -2.30 8.28
N ASN A 304 -19.27 -1.47 7.58
CA ASN A 304 -20.32 -1.92 6.65
C ASN A 304 -19.83 -2.06 5.20
N ALA A 305 -18.56 -1.74 4.92
CA ALA A 305 -17.99 -1.87 3.59
C ALA A 305 -17.25 -3.21 3.40
N PRO A 306 -17.16 -3.73 2.16
CA PRO A 306 -16.23 -4.80 1.82
C PRO A 306 -14.80 -4.40 2.20
N ARG A 307 -14.04 -5.30 2.83
CA ARG A 307 -12.69 -5.01 3.33
C ARG A 307 -11.70 -6.13 3.06
N LEU A 308 -10.44 -5.76 2.92
CA LEU A 308 -9.33 -6.72 2.86
C LEU A 308 -9.34 -7.64 4.07
N ALA A 309 -9.11 -8.93 3.84
CA ALA A 309 -9.10 -9.94 4.88
C ALA A 309 -8.01 -9.74 5.94
N ASN A 310 -6.95 -9.02 5.60
CA ASN A 310 -5.79 -8.83 6.46
C ASN A 310 -5.78 -7.50 7.24
N THR A 311 -6.76 -6.63 7.07
CA THR A 311 -6.70 -5.26 7.63
C THR A 311 -7.81 -5.02 8.64
N LEU A 312 -7.44 -4.60 9.83
CA LEU A 312 -8.32 -4.17 10.90
C LEU A 312 -7.94 -2.75 11.32
N ASN A 313 -8.87 -1.80 11.16
CA ASN A 313 -8.70 -0.42 11.62
C ASN A 313 -9.73 -0.14 12.71
N VAL A 314 -9.26 0.12 13.92
CA VAL A 314 -10.12 0.31 15.09
C VAL A 314 -9.79 1.59 15.82
N SER A 315 -10.81 2.34 16.23
CA SER A 315 -10.67 3.50 17.12
C SER A 315 -10.96 3.07 18.54
N LEU A 316 -10.01 3.29 19.46
CA LEU A 316 -10.13 3.02 20.89
C LEU A 316 -10.37 4.35 21.60
N MET A 317 -11.65 4.69 21.79
CA MET A 317 -12.07 6.01 22.27
C MET A 317 -11.40 6.39 23.59
N GLY A 318 -11.01 7.66 23.70
CA GLY A 318 -10.34 8.21 24.91
C GLY A 318 -8.84 7.92 24.99
N ILE A 319 -8.24 7.25 24.02
CA ILE A 319 -6.78 7.00 23.97
C ILE A 319 -6.23 7.57 22.66
N ASP A 320 -5.19 8.39 22.76
CA ASP A 320 -4.46 8.86 21.61
C ASP A 320 -3.69 7.73 20.94
N SER A 321 -3.72 7.65 19.60
CA SER A 321 -3.11 6.56 18.84
C SER A 321 -1.60 6.46 19.04
N GLU A 322 -0.89 7.56 19.22
CA GLU A 322 0.57 7.53 19.45
C GLU A 322 0.90 6.86 20.79
N MET A 323 0.17 7.26 21.86
CA MET A 323 0.30 6.64 23.17
C MET A 323 0.01 5.14 23.12
N LEU A 324 -1.04 4.76 22.38
CA LEU A 324 -1.42 3.36 22.20
C LEU A 324 -0.32 2.58 21.45
N LEU A 325 0.22 3.14 20.36
CA LEU A 325 1.27 2.50 19.57
C LEU A 325 2.57 2.31 20.39
N ILE A 326 2.97 3.31 21.17
CA ILE A 326 4.11 3.19 22.09
C ILE A 326 3.86 2.08 23.13
N ALA A 327 2.64 2.02 23.69
CA ALA A 327 2.30 1.00 24.67
C ALA A 327 2.25 -0.41 24.07
N LEU A 328 1.79 -0.57 22.82
CA LEU A 328 1.83 -1.83 22.07
C LEU A 328 3.26 -2.27 21.79
N ASP A 329 4.12 -1.36 21.31
CA ASP A 329 5.53 -1.63 21.01
C ASP A 329 6.30 -2.09 22.26
N LEU A 330 6.09 -1.42 23.40
CA LEU A 330 6.65 -1.84 24.70
C LEU A 330 6.19 -3.23 25.16
N LYS A 331 5.09 -3.74 24.59
CA LYS A 331 4.57 -5.10 24.82
C LYS A 331 4.95 -6.07 23.69
N GLY A 332 5.78 -5.64 22.74
CA GLY A 332 6.25 -6.43 21.61
C GLY A 332 5.26 -6.54 20.45
N VAL A 333 4.23 -5.69 20.37
CA VAL A 333 3.27 -5.68 19.26
C VAL A 333 3.54 -4.49 18.33
N CYS A 334 3.95 -4.78 17.09
CA CYS A 334 4.15 -3.79 16.04
C CYS A 334 2.83 -3.50 15.32
N ALA A 335 2.37 -2.26 15.38
CA ALA A 335 1.15 -1.77 14.73
C ALA A 335 1.38 -0.35 14.17
N SER A 336 0.38 0.22 13.49
CA SER A 336 0.48 1.56 12.88
C SER A 336 -0.79 2.39 13.12
N SER A 337 -0.70 3.72 13.08
CA SER A 337 -1.86 4.61 13.11
C SER A 337 -2.48 4.87 11.73
N GLY A 338 -1.94 4.27 10.67
CA GLY A 338 -2.37 4.58 9.30
C GLY A 338 -1.66 5.82 8.72
N SER A 339 -1.52 6.89 9.49
CA SER A 339 -0.84 8.13 9.08
C SER A 339 0.69 8.09 9.24
N ALA A 340 1.31 6.93 9.21
CA ALA A 340 2.74 6.67 9.52
C ALA A 340 3.76 7.44 8.64
N CYS A 341 3.31 8.18 7.63
CA CYS A 341 4.21 8.96 6.75
C CYS A 341 4.61 10.35 7.29
N MET A 342 4.09 10.77 8.45
CA MET A 342 4.39 12.07 9.07
C MET A 342 5.14 11.85 10.37
N VAL A 343 6.44 11.59 10.29
CA VAL A 343 7.33 11.54 11.46
C VAL A 343 7.30 12.90 12.16
N GLY A 344 6.72 12.95 13.38
CA GLY A 344 6.81 14.11 14.26
C GLY A 344 5.56 15.02 14.35
N SER A 345 4.42 14.68 13.74
CA SER A 345 3.16 15.41 13.99
C SER A 345 2.02 14.44 14.31
N VAL A 346 1.38 14.65 15.45
CA VAL A 346 0.15 13.96 15.89
C VAL A 346 -1.02 14.49 15.05
N SER A 347 -1.07 14.15 13.75
CA SER A 347 -2.22 14.53 12.93
C SER A 347 -3.20 13.35 12.85
N ALA A 348 -4.49 13.65 12.98
CA ALA A 348 -5.54 12.67 12.72
C ALA A 348 -5.43 12.13 11.28
N SER A 349 -5.76 10.85 11.09
CA SER A 349 -5.75 10.23 9.76
C SER A 349 -6.59 11.03 8.76
N HIS A 350 -5.98 11.46 7.65
CA HIS A 350 -6.70 12.15 6.57
C HIS A 350 -7.78 11.26 5.96
N VAL A 351 -7.55 9.94 5.90
CA VAL A 351 -8.52 8.95 5.41
C VAL A 351 -9.78 8.97 6.29
N LEU A 352 -9.61 8.83 7.61
CA LEU A 352 -10.75 8.80 8.53
C LEU A 352 -11.49 10.13 8.58
N LEU A 353 -10.77 11.25 8.46
CA LEU A 353 -11.38 12.57 8.33
C LEU A 353 -12.14 12.73 7.01
N ALA A 354 -11.59 12.24 5.89
CA ALA A 354 -12.27 12.24 4.59
C ALA A 354 -13.53 11.36 4.58
N MET A 355 -13.56 10.31 5.40
CA MET A 355 -14.76 9.50 5.66
C MET A 355 -15.82 10.23 6.53
N GLY A 356 -15.57 11.48 6.95
CA GLY A 356 -16.47 12.23 7.81
C GLY A 356 -16.50 11.81 9.27
N LEU A 357 -15.51 11.02 9.72
CA LEU A 357 -15.44 10.60 11.10
C LEU A 357 -14.96 11.74 12.02
N PRO A 358 -15.47 11.85 13.27
CA PRO A 358 -15.03 12.86 14.22
C PRO A 358 -13.51 12.81 14.46
N VAL A 359 -12.89 13.97 14.66
CA VAL A 359 -11.44 14.12 14.89
C VAL A 359 -10.96 13.23 16.04
N GLU A 360 -11.73 13.16 17.13
CA GLU A 360 -11.41 12.31 18.29
C GLU A 360 -11.35 10.83 17.91
N ARG A 361 -12.30 10.36 17.09
CA ARG A 361 -12.32 8.99 16.57
C ARG A 361 -11.11 8.74 15.64
N ALA A 362 -10.79 9.69 14.77
CA ALA A 362 -9.64 9.58 13.88
C ALA A 362 -8.29 9.58 14.63
N ARG A 363 -8.17 10.33 15.75
CA ARG A 363 -6.98 10.38 16.60
C ARG A 363 -6.79 9.14 17.47
N SER A 364 -7.84 8.40 17.73
CA SER A 364 -7.79 7.18 18.54
C SER A 364 -7.65 5.90 17.71
N ALA A 365 -7.44 6.04 16.39
CA ALA A 365 -7.41 4.91 15.48
C ALA A 365 -6.06 4.23 15.42
N VAL A 366 -6.06 2.90 15.47
CA VAL A 366 -4.91 2.04 15.21
C VAL A 366 -5.25 1.06 14.09
N ARG A 367 -4.26 0.83 13.21
CA ARG A 367 -4.33 -0.21 12.18
C ARG A 367 -3.52 -1.41 12.62
N LEU A 368 -4.17 -2.57 12.63
CA LEU A 368 -3.56 -3.89 12.82
C LEU A 368 -3.68 -4.62 11.48
N SER A 369 -2.55 -4.93 10.85
CA SER A 369 -2.55 -5.60 9.56
C SER A 369 -1.77 -6.90 9.61
N LEU A 370 -2.46 -7.98 9.31
CA LEU A 370 -2.00 -9.36 9.41
C LEU A 370 -1.26 -9.79 8.14
N GLY A 371 -0.48 -10.87 8.24
CA GLY A 371 0.20 -11.44 7.07
C GLY A 371 0.51 -12.93 7.21
N LYS A 372 1.34 -13.43 6.30
CA LYS A 372 1.65 -14.85 6.14
C LYS A 372 2.10 -15.53 7.44
N HIS A 373 2.86 -14.84 8.29
CA HIS A 373 3.42 -15.42 9.50
C HIS A 373 2.58 -15.16 10.75
N THR A 374 1.48 -14.41 10.65
CA THR A 374 0.59 -14.16 11.79
C THR A 374 -0.09 -15.45 12.23
N THR A 375 -0.02 -15.77 13.53
CA THR A 375 -0.60 -16.98 14.13
C THR A 375 -1.82 -16.66 15.00
N ALA A 376 -2.60 -17.69 15.33
CA ALA A 376 -3.75 -17.55 16.22
C ALA A 376 -3.33 -17.16 17.65
N GLU A 377 -2.19 -17.68 18.12
CA GLU A 377 -1.63 -17.36 19.44
C GLU A 377 -1.25 -15.87 19.52
N GLU A 378 -0.66 -15.30 18.46
CA GLU A 378 -0.36 -13.88 18.36
C GLU A 378 -1.61 -13.01 18.38
N ILE A 379 -2.71 -13.47 17.76
CA ILE A 379 -4.01 -12.79 17.77
C ILE A 379 -4.60 -12.75 19.18
N VAL A 380 -4.61 -13.89 19.87
CA VAL A 380 -5.10 -14.00 21.27
C VAL A 380 -4.27 -13.12 22.20
N ALA A 381 -2.92 -13.18 22.07
CA ALA A 381 -2.02 -12.34 22.86
C ALA A 381 -2.28 -10.85 22.63
N THR A 382 -2.43 -10.43 21.35
CA THR A 382 -2.71 -9.03 20.99
C THR A 382 -4.02 -8.54 21.57
N GLY A 383 -5.11 -9.30 21.44
CA GLY A 383 -6.41 -8.93 22.00
C GLY A 383 -6.35 -8.69 23.52
N LYS A 384 -5.63 -9.55 24.25
CA LYS A 384 -5.38 -9.38 25.69
C LYS A 384 -4.54 -8.13 26.00
N ILE A 385 -3.44 -7.92 25.27
CA ILE A 385 -2.55 -6.77 25.45
C ILE A 385 -3.30 -5.46 25.23
N VAL A 386 -4.13 -5.36 24.18
CA VAL A 386 -4.97 -4.19 23.91
C VAL A 386 -5.90 -3.90 25.10
N GLY A 387 -6.59 -4.91 25.62
CA GLY A 387 -7.45 -4.76 26.79
C GLY A 387 -6.68 -4.26 28.04
N GLU A 388 -5.51 -4.84 28.34
CA GLU A 388 -4.67 -4.42 29.48
C GLU A 388 -4.21 -2.95 29.35
N ILE A 389 -3.86 -2.50 28.13
CA ILE A 389 -3.43 -1.12 27.89
C ILE A 389 -4.59 -0.16 28.11
N VAL A 390 -5.76 -0.45 27.53
CA VAL A 390 -6.96 0.40 27.66
C VAL A 390 -7.37 0.52 29.12
N ASP A 391 -7.48 -0.58 29.83
CA ASP A 391 -7.81 -0.62 31.26
C ASP A 391 -6.86 0.25 32.11
N ARG A 392 -5.56 0.17 31.83
CA ARG A 392 -4.54 0.96 32.55
C ARG A 392 -4.71 2.46 32.31
N VAL A 393 -4.96 2.86 31.06
CA VAL A 393 -5.12 4.27 30.69
C VAL A 393 -6.39 4.84 31.30
N THR A 394 -7.52 4.13 31.18
CA THR A 394 -8.83 4.55 31.71
C THR A 394 -8.81 4.72 33.22
N LYS A 395 -8.20 3.76 33.98
CA LYS A 395 -8.05 3.86 35.43
C LYS A 395 -7.22 5.07 35.87
N ARG A 396 -6.15 5.42 35.12
CA ARG A 396 -5.33 6.61 35.41
C ARG A 396 -6.10 7.90 35.15
N GLN A 397 -6.85 8.00 34.08
CA GLN A 397 -7.68 9.17 33.76
C GLN A 397 -8.76 9.39 34.82
N SER A 398 -9.43 8.32 35.27
CA SER A 398 -10.42 8.39 36.36
C SER A 398 -9.81 8.83 37.69
N ALA A 399 -8.60 8.38 38.01
CA ALA A 399 -7.90 8.79 39.24
C ALA A 399 -7.48 10.27 39.21
N HIS A 400 -7.15 10.82 38.04
CA HIS A 400 -6.80 12.25 37.88
C HIS A 400 -8.02 13.17 37.84
N ALA A 401 -9.20 12.67 37.44
CA ALA A 401 -10.45 13.43 37.42
C ALA A 401 -11.08 13.58 38.81
N VAL A 402 -10.65 12.79 39.80
CA VAL A 402 -11.14 12.80 41.19
C VAL A 402 -10.18 13.53 42.15
N ALA A 403 -8.96 13.85 41.71
CA ALA A 403 -7.97 14.61 42.47
C ALA A 403 -7.99 16.10 42.08
#